data_f14b674cf0a9f52e29f47ecb00521922
#
_entry.id   f14b674cf0a9f52e29f47ecb00521922
#
_cell.length_a   1.000
_cell.length_b   1.000
_cell.length_c   1.000
_cell.angle_alpha   90.00
_cell.angle_beta   90.00
_cell.angle_gamma   90.00
#
_symmetry.space_group_name_H-M   'P 1'
#
loop_
_entity.id
_entity.type
_entity.pdbx_description
1 polymer ?
#
loop_
_entity_poly.entity_id
_entity_poly.type
_entity_poly.pdbx_seq_one_letter_code
_entity_poly.pdbx_strand_id
1 'polypeptide(L)'
;MCRRITNEGVFEGVDIDMNDPAATSPVMDDAAVKAYLSMNVAIAIEHIVLKAVDLGLGSCWLGRFDRNKVKELLSLDDSIYPVVLLPVGHPDQSPKERPRFALDKLVLKTI
;
A
#
# COMPACT_ATOMS: atom_id res chain seq x y z
N MET A 1 0.21 -1.53 -11.74
CA MET A 1 1.29 -1.01 -12.59
C MET A 1 1.95 0.15 -11.84
N CYS A 2 3.02 -0.12 -11.07
CA CYS A 2 3.75 0.94 -10.39
C CYS A 2 4.75 1.55 -11.36
N ARG A 3 4.44 2.73 -11.91
CA ARG A 3 5.42 3.53 -12.63
C ARG A 3 6.49 4.01 -11.66
N ARG A 4 7.73 4.09 -12.12
CA ARG A 4 8.82 4.79 -11.46
C ARG A 4 8.37 6.24 -11.25
N ILE A 5 8.13 6.62 -10.01
CA ILE A 5 7.84 8.01 -9.70
C ILE A 5 9.19 8.71 -9.65
N THR A 6 9.52 9.44 -10.69
CA THR A 6 10.52 10.51 -10.61
C THR A 6 9.89 11.65 -9.81
N ASN A 7 10.69 12.44 -9.09
CA ASN A 7 10.20 13.57 -8.28
C ASN A 7 9.30 14.55 -9.06
N GLU A 8 9.27 14.49 -10.37
CA GLU A 8 8.47 15.32 -11.27
C GLU A 8 7.01 14.87 -11.39
N GLY A 9 6.66 13.63 -11.05
CA GLY A 9 5.30 13.09 -11.26
C GLY A 9 4.41 13.02 -10.02
N VAL A 10 4.93 13.32 -8.84
CA VAL A 10 4.18 13.21 -7.58
C VAL A 10 3.25 14.41 -7.35
N PHE A 11 3.48 15.50 -8.05
CA PHE A 11 2.82 16.78 -7.81
C PHE A 11 2.12 17.37 -9.05
N GLU A 12 1.88 16.59 -10.11
CA GLU A 12 1.06 17.06 -11.23
C GLU A 12 -0.35 17.39 -10.71
N GLY A 13 -0.68 18.66 -10.73
CA GLY A 13 -1.99 19.20 -10.33
C GLY A 13 -2.02 19.88 -8.95
N VAL A 14 -0.91 19.95 -8.25
CA VAL A 14 -0.77 20.79 -7.04
C VAL A 14 0.15 21.97 -7.38
N ASP A 15 -0.42 23.17 -7.32
CA ASP A 15 0.35 24.42 -7.51
C ASP A 15 1.19 24.65 -6.24
N ILE A 16 2.41 24.10 -6.23
CA ILE A 16 3.35 24.26 -5.12
C ILE A 16 4.27 25.43 -5.47
N ASP A 17 4.22 26.49 -4.69
CA ASP A 17 5.23 27.54 -4.77
C ASP A 17 6.59 26.99 -4.36
N MET A 18 7.41 26.65 -5.36
CA MET A 18 8.76 26.12 -5.16
C MET A 18 9.71 27.11 -4.47
N ASN A 19 9.29 28.37 -4.28
CA ASN A 19 10.04 29.37 -3.53
C ASN A 19 9.60 29.42 -2.05
N ASP A 20 8.54 28.72 -1.66
CA ASP A 20 8.15 28.60 -0.25
C ASP A 20 9.14 27.70 0.48
N PRO A 21 9.88 28.20 1.49
CA PRO A 21 10.80 27.39 2.30
C PRO A 21 10.11 26.20 3.00
N ALA A 22 8.80 26.27 3.21
CA ALA A 22 8.02 25.17 3.77
C ALA A 22 7.62 24.12 2.72
N ALA A 23 7.67 24.48 1.42
CA ALA A 23 7.36 23.55 0.32
C ALA A 23 8.56 22.69 -0.10
N THR A 24 9.77 22.99 0.39
CA THR A 24 10.94 22.13 0.20
C THR A 24 10.79 20.89 1.07
N SER A 25 10.05 19.90 0.55
CA SER A 25 10.12 18.54 1.09
C SER A 25 11.59 18.11 1.11
N PRO A 26 12.10 17.59 2.22
CA PRO A 26 13.44 17.03 2.23
C PRO A 26 13.54 16.01 1.11
N VAL A 27 14.64 16.06 0.35
CA VAL A 27 14.93 15.09 -0.70
C VAL A 27 14.75 13.70 -0.07
N MET A 28 13.72 12.98 -0.48
CA MET A 28 13.45 11.65 0.05
C MET A 28 14.55 10.71 -0.44
N ASP A 29 15.21 10.04 0.47
CA ASP A 29 16.10 8.94 0.12
C ASP A 29 15.31 7.74 -0.45
N ASP A 30 16.01 6.79 -1.06
CA ASP A 30 15.38 5.62 -1.68
C ASP A 30 14.54 4.80 -0.69
N ALA A 31 14.89 4.79 0.58
CA ALA A 31 14.15 4.08 1.62
C ALA A 31 12.83 4.79 1.93
N ALA A 32 12.85 6.12 2.03
CA ALA A 32 11.66 6.93 2.26
C ALA A 32 10.71 6.88 1.05
N VAL A 33 11.24 6.97 -0.19
CA VAL A 33 10.46 6.79 -1.41
C VAL A 33 9.78 5.43 -1.44
N LYS A 34 10.50 4.36 -1.12
CA LYS A 34 9.97 3.01 -1.08
C LYS A 34 8.88 2.84 -0.02
N ALA A 35 9.07 3.41 1.16
CA ALA A 35 8.07 3.39 2.22
C ALA A 35 6.80 4.12 1.80
N TYR A 36 6.94 5.31 1.20
CA TYR A 36 5.83 6.11 0.69
C TYR A 36 5.04 5.37 -0.39
N LEU A 37 5.74 4.78 -1.38
CA LEU A 37 5.11 3.99 -2.43
C LEU A 37 4.40 2.75 -1.86
N SER A 38 5.00 2.07 -0.89
CA SER A 38 4.40 0.91 -0.25
C SER A 38 3.11 1.29 0.49
N MET A 39 3.07 2.45 1.14
CA MET A 39 1.87 2.98 1.78
C MET A 39 0.76 3.27 0.77
N ASN A 40 1.08 3.93 -0.35
CA ASN A 40 0.09 4.20 -1.40
C ASN A 40 -0.48 2.92 -2.02
N VAL A 41 0.37 1.91 -2.25
CA VAL A 41 -0.06 0.60 -2.71
C VAL A 41 -0.97 -0.07 -1.68
N ALA A 42 -0.63 0.00 -0.39
CA ALA A 42 -1.44 -0.58 0.67
C ALA A 42 -2.83 0.07 0.76
N ILE A 43 -2.93 1.39 0.62
CA ILE A 43 -4.21 2.12 0.57
C ILE A 43 -5.07 1.61 -0.61
N ALA A 44 -4.48 1.51 -1.80
CA ALA A 44 -5.20 1.03 -2.97
C ALA A 44 -5.68 -0.43 -2.82
N ILE A 45 -4.85 -1.28 -2.21
CA ILE A 45 -5.19 -2.69 -1.97
C ILE A 45 -6.30 -2.81 -0.93
N GLU A 46 -6.31 -1.97 0.11
CA GLU A 46 -7.39 -1.99 1.11
C GLU A 46 -8.75 -1.70 0.46
N HIS A 47 -8.81 -0.78 -0.52
CA HIS A 47 -10.04 -0.58 -1.30
C HIS A 47 -10.45 -1.83 -2.09
N ILE A 48 -9.49 -2.59 -2.62
CA ILE A 48 -9.78 -3.87 -3.29
C ILE A 48 -10.32 -4.89 -2.27
N VAL A 49 -9.73 -4.98 -1.08
CA VAL A 49 -10.18 -5.87 0.00
C VAL A 49 -11.61 -5.54 0.41
N LEU A 50 -11.92 -4.27 0.65
CA LEU A 50 -13.27 -3.82 1.00
C LEU A 50 -14.27 -4.14 -0.12
N LYS A 51 -13.89 -3.90 -1.38
CA LYS A 51 -14.75 -4.25 -2.52
C LYS A 51 -14.93 -5.75 -2.69
N ALA A 52 -13.91 -6.55 -2.42
CA ALA A 52 -14.03 -8.01 -2.43
C ALA A 52 -15.06 -8.49 -1.42
N VAL A 53 -15.04 -7.96 -0.20
CA VAL A 53 -16.03 -8.29 0.84
C VAL A 53 -17.44 -7.90 0.41
N ASP A 54 -17.61 -6.71 -0.17
CA ASP A 54 -18.91 -6.25 -0.72
C ASP A 54 -19.47 -7.21 -1.80
N LEU A 55 -18.58 -7.87 -2.53
CA LEU A 55 -18.92 -8.86 -3.56
C LEU A 55 -19.02 -10.31 -3.02
N GLY A 56 -18.93 -10.54 -1.71
CA GLY A 56 -18.94 -11.85 -1.12
C GLY A 56 -17.67 -12.68 -1.34
N LEU A 57 -16.57 -12.02 -1.71
CA LEU A 57 -15.26 -12.64 -1.91
C LEU A 57 -14.39 -12.52 -0.67
N GLY A 58 -13.50 -13.49 -0.48
CA GLY A 58 -12.44 -13.45 0.50
C GLY A 58 -11.12 -12.98 -0.11
N SER A 59 -10.26 -12.44 0.71
CA SER A 59 -8.90 -12.04 0.34
C SER A 59 -7.92 -12.31 1.47
N CYS A 60 -6.63 -12.38 1.13
CA CYS A 60 -5.58 -12.56 2.13
C CYS A 60 -4.35 -11.72 1.78
N TRP A 61 -3.88 -10.93 2.73
CA TRP A 61 -2.63 -10.19 2.59
C TRP A 61 -1.42 -11.10 2.80
N LEU A 62 -0.60 -11.25 1.77
CA LEU A 62 0.66 -11.99 1.82
C LEU A 62 1.82 -11.02 1.65
N GLY A 63 2.38 -10.53 2.77
CA GLY A 63 3.52 -9.61 2.79
C GLY A 63 4.88 -10.32 2.89
N ARG A 64 4.90 -11.61 3.28
CA ARG A 64 6.11 -12.40 3.46
C ARG A 64 6.26 -13.39 2.32
N PHE A 65 7.05 -13.04 1.30
CA PHE A 65 7.35 -13.89 0.14
C PHE A 65 8.70 -13.51 -0.46
N ASP A 66 9.25 -14.40 -1.27
CA ASP A 66 10.46 -14.15 -2.04
C ASP A 66 10.13 -13.29 -3.27
N ARG A 67 10.53 -12.02 -3.22
CA ARG A 67 10.25 -11.06 -4.29
C ARG A 67 10.96 -11.38 -5.59
N ASN A 68 12.15 -11.96 -5.51
CA ASN A 68 12.92 -12.32 -6.70
C ASN A 68 12.24 -13.46 -7.46
N LYS A 69 11.78 -14.48 -6.72
CA LYS A 69 11.00 -15.58 -7.33
C LYS A 69 9.68 -15.09 -7.95
N VAL A 70 9.01 -14.13 -7.33
CA VAL A 70 7.79 -13.53 -7.91
C VAL A 70 8.11 -12.75 -9.17
N LYS A 71 9.19 -11.97 -9.18
CA LYS A 71 9.65 -11.27 -10.38
C LYS A 71 9.95 -12.25 -11.53
N GLU A 72 10.70 -13.28 -11.23
CA GLU A 72 11.05 -14.32 -12.21
C GLU A 72 9.80 -15.02 -12.76
N LEU A 73 8.91 -15.49 -11.88
CA LEU A 73 7.69 -16.21 -12.24
C LEU A 73 6.76 -15.38 -13.14
N LEU A 74 6.66 -14.08 -12.85
CA LEU A 74 5.78 -13.17 -13.57
C LEU A 74 6.51 -12.38 -14.68
N SER A 75 7.78 -12.67 -14.91
CA SER A 75 8.64 -11.96 -15.89
C SER A 75 8.59 -10.45 -15.71
N LEU A 76 8.68 -9.99 -14.46
CA LEU A 76 8.63 -8.57 -14.14
C LEU A 76 9.99 -7.92 -14.35
N ASP A 77 9.95 -6.70 -14.88
CA ASP A 77 11.12 -5.84 -15.02
C ASP A 77 11.74 -5.49 -13.66
N ASP A 78 13.04 -5.23 -13.63
CA ASP A 78 13.78 -4.89 -12.40
C ASP A 78 13.31 -3.60 -11.74
N SER A 79 12.72 -2.69 -12.49
CA SER A 79 12.12 -1.46 -11.98
C SER A 79 10.82 -1.70 -11.19
N ILE A 80 10.22 -2.89 -11.29
CA ILE A 80 8.99 -3.25 -10.60
C ILE A 80 9.31 -3.87 -9.24
N TYR A 81 8.76 -3.31 -8.18
CA TYR A 81 8.88 -3.84 -6.83
C TYR A 81 7.56 -4.45 -6.36
N PRO A 82 7.47 -5.78 -6.20
CA PRO A 82 6.28 -6.43 -5.65
C PRO A 82 6.14 -6.09 -4.15
N VAL A 83 5.11 -5.35 -3.78
CA VAL A 83 4.87 -4.93 -2.40
C VAL A 83 4.18 -6.04 -1.62
N VAL A 84 3.12 -6.62 -2.19
CA VAL A 84 2.28 -7.62 -1.55
C VAL A 84 1.65 -8.52 -2.62
N LEU A 85 1.30 -9.74 -2.24
CA LEU A 85 0.43 -10.62 -3.02
C LEU A 85 -0.94 -10.63 -2.35
N LEU A 86 -1.99 -10.44 -3.13
CA LEU A 86 -3.36 -10.44 -2.65
C LEU A 86 -4.19 -11.46 -3.45
N PRO A 87 -4.23 -12.74 -3.05
CA PRO A 87 -5.22 -13.67 -3.60
C PRO A 87 -6.62 -13.22 -3.24
N VAL A 88 -7.51 -13.25 -4.21
CA VAL A 88 -8.93 -12.93 -4.06
C VAL A 88 -9.74 -14.07 -4.67
N GLY A 89 -10.76 -14.55 -3.98
CA GLY A 89 -11.58 -15.67 -4.43
C GLY A 89 -12.75 -15.98 -3.49
N HIS A 90 -13.51 -17.01 -3.81
CA HIS A 90 -14.58 -17.45 -2.93
C HIS A 90 -14.01 -18.05 -1.64
N PRO A 91 -14.46 -17.60 -0.44
CA PRO A 91 -13.96 -18.12 0.82
C PRO A 91 -14.46 -19.54 1.04
N ASP A 92 -13.55 -20.44 1.38
CA ASP A 92 -13.85 -21.83 1.80
C ASP A 92 -13.76 -22.00 3.33
N GLN A 93 -13.61 -20.91 4.06
CA GLN A 93 -13.49 -20.88 5.50
C GLN A 93 -14.36 -19.78 6.10
N SER A 94 -14.97 -20.08 7.24
CA SER A 94 -15.63 -19.09 8.10
C SER A 94 -14.90 -19.03 9.44
N PRO A 95 -13.80 -18.29 9.52
CA PRO A 95 -13.00 -18.20 10.74
C PRO A 95 -13.81 -17.56 11.86
N LYS A 96 -13.58 -18.02 13.10
CA LYS A 96 -14.16 -17.39 14.28
C LYS A 96 -13.71 -15.94 14.39
N GLU A 97 -14.63 -15.10 14.83
CA GLU A 97 -14.31 -13.69 15.11
C GLU A 97 -13.18 -13.59 16.13
N ARG A 98 -12.19 -12.78 15.80
CA ARG A 98 -11.05 -12.53 16.70
C ARG A 98 -11.40 -11.38 17.66
N PRO A 99 -11.04 -11.49 18.94
CA PRO A 99 -11.26 -10.39 19.89
C PRO A 99 -10.54 -9.12 19.41
N ARG A 100 -11.17 -7.99 19.60
CA ARG A 100 -10.63 -6.66 19.31
C ARG A 100 -10.52 -5.87 20.61
N PHE A 101 -9.55 -5.00 20.69
CA PHE A 101 -9.49 -4.05 21.78
C PHE A 101 -10.67 -3.08 21.70
N ALA A 102 -11.19 -2.68 22.86
CA ALA A 102 -12.19 -1.62 22.95
C ALA A 102 -11.58 -0.27 22.52
N LEU A 103 -12.41 0.62 21.97
CA LEU A 103 -11.94 1.90 21.40
C LEU A 103 -11.23 2.77 22.43
N ASP A 104 -11.65 2.76 23.69
CA ASP A 104 -11.03 3.47 24.80
C ASP A 104 -9.57 3.06 25.07
N LYS A 105 -9.20 1.83 24.66
CA LYS A 105 -7.81 1.34 24.74
C LYS A 105 -6.98 1.69 23.51
N LEU A 106 -7.62 2.01 22.41
CA LEU A 106 -6.94 2.32 21.13
C LEU A 106 -6.78 3.83 20.94
N VAL A 107 -7.75 4.62 21.41
CA VAL A 107 -7.73 6.08 21.30
C VAL A 107 -7.10 6.65 22.55
N LEU A 108 -5.86 7.13 22.43
CA LEU A 108 -5.12 7.68 23.57
C LEU A 108 -5.60 9.09 23.95
N LYS A 109 -6.07 9.87 22.97
CA LYS A 109 -6.55 11.25 23.19
C LYS A 109 -7.44 11.66 22.04
N THR A 110 -8.56 12.32 22.37
CA THR A 110 -9.39 13.06 21.41
C THR A 110 -9.18 14.56 21.68
N ILE A 111 -9.00 15.35 20.63
CA ILE A 111 -8.82 16.81 20.70
C ILE A 111 -10.14 17.45 20.31
#